data_bbbc5493e817430837c50d0436034941
#
_entry.id   bbbc5493e817430837c50d0436034941
#
_cell.length_a   1.000
_cell.length_b   1.000
_cell.length_c   1.000
_cell.angle_alpha   90.00
_cell.angle_beta   90.00
_cell.angle_gamma   90.00
#
_symmetry.space_group_name_H-M   'P 1'
#
loop_
_entity.id
_entity.type
_entity.pdbx_description
1 polymer ?
#
loop_
_entity_poly.entity_id
_entity_poly.type
_entity_poly.pdbx_seq_one_letter_code
_entity_poly.pdbx_strand_id
1 'polypeptide(L)'
;MYLEPFKLKELPFRLSPDPQFLYLSKQHARAKAYMESTIWFTDGFVVITGEIGSGKTTLIESFLKEVPADVVVAQINQTQVSAIDFLQAVLVQFGFSPFKMRKAELISTVNNFLVEQYAAGRKVLLIVDEAQNLTMRVLEEIRLLSGVETTKDKVLRIILAGQPELNDKLDAPELAQLMQRVRLRFHLHTLSEVETRSYIQHRLDVAGAGDREIFAADTFAEVFRYCGGVPRLVNTLCDTAMMAAYTSDRSTV
;
A
#
# COMPACT_ATOMS: atom_id res chain seq x y z
N MET A 1 -27.70 -3.82 -15.72
CA MET A 1 -26.28 -3.48 -15.63
C MET A 1 -25.50 -4.59 -16.32
N TYR A 2 -24.32 -4.39 -16.86
CA TYR A 2 -23.63 -5.33 -17.76
C TYR A 2 -23.26 -6.71 -17.17
N LEU A 3 -23.48 -6.96 -15.89
CA LEU A 3 -23.16 -8.25 -15.24
C LEU A 3 -23.92 -9.44 -15.88
N GLU A 4 -25.22 -9.29 -16.13
CA GLU A 4 -26.04 -10.39 -16.67
C GLU A 4 -25.63 -10.76 -18.11
N PRO A 5 -25.48 -9.81 -19.07
CA PRO A 5 -25.03 -10.12 -20.42
C PRO A 5 -23.66 -10.81 -20.46
N PHE A 6 -22.72 -10.34 -19.63
CA PHE A 6 -21.39 -10.95 -19.55
C PHE A 6 -21.35 -12.15 -18.58
N LYS A 7 -22.47 -12.50 -17.93
CA LYS A 7 -22.60 -13.60 -16.96
C LYS A 7 -21.56 -13.54 -15.86
N LEU A 8 -21.29 -12.34 -15.33
CA LEU A 8 -20.36 -12.10 -14.24
C LEU A 8 -21.10 -12.10 -12.90
N LYS A 9 -20.42 -12.55 -11.85
CA LYS A 9 -20.94 -12.57 -10.47
C LYS A 9 -20.85 -11.20 -9.81
N GLU A 10 -19.83 -10.43 -10.16
CA GLU A 10 -19.56 -9.10 -9.60
C GLU A 10 -18.77 -8.23 -10.59
N LEU A 11 -18.64 -6.93 -10.26
CA LEU A 11 -17.96 -5.97 -11.13
C LEU A 11 -16.44 -6.24 -11.10
N PRO A 12 -15.83 -6.60 -12.25
CA PRO A 12 -14.40 -6.96 -12.28
C PRO A 12 -13.47 -5.78 -12.09
N PHE A 13 -13.88 -4.57 -12.48
CA PHE A 13 -12.99 -3.39 -12.57
C PHE A 13 -13.35 -2.28 -11.58
N ARG A 14 -13.79 -2.64 -10.36
CA ARG A 14 -14.01 -1.66 -9.28
C ARG A 14 -12.74 -0.90 -8.95
N LEU A 15 -12.87 0.40 -8.66
CA LEU A 15 -11.75 1.27 -8.27
C LEU A 15 -11.40 1.18 -6.79
N SER A 16 -12.33 0.74 -5.93
CA SER A 16 -12.06 0.50 -4.52
C SER A 16 -11.06 -0.65 -4.36
N PRO A 17 -10.08 -0.51 -3.46
CA PRO A 17 -9.14 -1.59 -3.16
C PRO A 17 -9.91 -2.85 -2.73
N ASP A 18 -9.57 -3.97 -3.32
CA ASP A 18 -10.07 -5.28 -2.94
C ASP A 18 -8.96 -6.32 -3.11
N PRO A 19 -8.45 -6.86 -1.99
CA PRO A 19 -7.37 -7.85 -2.04
C PRO A 19 -7.69 -9.14 -2.78
N GLN A 20 -8.98 -9.48 -2.98
CA GLN A 20 -9.36 -10.65 -3.77
C GLN A 20 -9.05 -10.46 -5.26
N PHE A 21 -9.10 -9.21 -5.74
CA PHE A 21 -8.76 -8.83 -7.11
C PHE A 21 -7.30 -8.44 -7.30
N LEU A 22 -6.45 -8.65 -6.29
CA LEU A 22 -5.02 -8.33 -6.40
C LEU A 22 -4.33 -9.29 -7.37
N TYR A 23 -3.87 -8.75 -8.49
CA TYR A 23 -2.95 -9.44 -9.38
C TYR A 23 -1.51 -9.21 -8.92
N LEU A 24 -0.85 -10.26 -8.46
CA LEU A 24 0.55 -10.21 -8.05
C LEU A 24 1.47 -10.29 -9.27
N SER A 25 1.72 -9.15 -9.92
CA SER A 25 2.81 -9.06 -10.90
C SER A 25 4.16 -9.36 -10.24
N LYS A 26 5.21 -9.61 -11.02
CA LYS A 26 6.57 -9.82 -10.47
C LYS A 26 7.01 -8.69 -9.54
N GLN A 27 6.66 -7.45 -9.89
CA GLN A 27 6.98 -6.26 -9.10
C GLN A 27 6.17 -6.24 -7.79
N HIS A 28 4.86 -6.53 -7.83
CA HIS A 28 4.02 -6.59 -6.64
C HIS A 28 4.47 -7.70 -5.69
N ALA A 29 4.81 -8.87 -6.21
CA ALA A 29 5.34 -9.98 -5.40
C ALA A 29 6.66 -9.61 -4.69
N ARG A 30 7.57 -8.90 -5.39
CA ARG A 30 8.80 -8.38 -4.79
C ARG A 30 8.53 -7.34 -3.72
N ALA A 31 7.65 -6.36 -3.99
CA ALA A 31 7.28 -5.35 -3.01
C ALA A 31 6.66 -5.98 -1.76
N LYS A 32 5.76 -6.96 -1.94
CA LYS A 32 5.18 -7.74 -0.83
C LYS A 32 6.24 -8.45 0.00
N ALA A 33 7.16 -9.16 -0.65
CA ALA A 33 8.27 -9.84 0.04
C ALA A 33 9.14 -8.86 0.85
N TYR A 34 9.35 -7.64 0.34
CA TYR A 34 10.06 -6.60 1.08
C TYR A 34 9.28 -6.09 2.29
N MET A 35 7.95 -5.93 2.18
CA MET A 35 7.09 -5.61 3.31
C MET A 35 7.12 -6.73 4.37
N GLU A 36 7.00 -7.99 3.96
CA GLU A 36 7.12 -9.15 4.84
C GLU A 36 8.46 -9.19 5.56
N SER A 37 9.54 -8.85 4.84
CA SER A 37 10.88 -8.82 5.40
C SER A 37 11.03 -7.85 6.58
N THR A 38 10.21 -6.77 6.65
CA THR A 38 10.24 -5.83 7.79
C THR A 38 9.86 -6.51 9.11
N ILE A 39 9.01 -7.54 9.06
CA ILE A 39 8.56 -8.26 10.27
C ILE A 39 9.68 -9.13 10.83
N TRP A 40 10.50 -9.71 9.95
CA TRP A 40 11.50 -10.71 10.33
C TRP A 40 12.86 -10.12 10.68
N PHE A 41 13.22 -8.98 10.09
CA PHE A 41 14.50 -8.33 10.38
C PHE A 41 14.43 -7.37 11.59
N THR A 42 15.55 -7.21 12.26
CA THR A 42 15.65 -6.38 13.48
C THR A 42 15.59 -4.89 13.20
N ASP A 43 15.97 -4.47 11.98
CA ASP A 43 16.04 -3.08 11.51
C ASP A 43 15.10 -2.85 10.33
N GLY A 44 13.86 -3.29 10.47
CA GLY A 44 12.85 -3.25 9.42
C GLY A 44 12.32 -1.86 9.12
N PHE A 45 12.99 -1.09 8.24
CA PHE A 45 12.45 0.15 7.68
C PHE A 45 12.51 0.07 6.15
N VAL A 46 11.33 0.04 5.52
CA VAL A 46 11.17 -0.10 4.07
C VAL A 46 10.37 1.07 3.52
N VAL A 47 10.77 1.55 2.35
CA VAL A 47 10.06 2.57 1.56
C VAL A 47 9.59 1.94 0.26
N ILE A 48 8.30 2.06 -0.04
CA ILE A 48 7.69 1.61 -1.30
C ILE A 48 7.08 2.81 -1.99
N THR A 49 7.62 3.15 -3.15
CA THR A 49 7.06 4.21 -3.99
C THR A 49 6.44 3.64 -5.26
N GLY A 50 5.62 4.41 -5.92
CA GLY A 50 5.03 4.07 -7.22
C GLY A 50 3.98 5.09 -7.62
N GLU A 51 3.65 5.11 -8.91
CA GLU A 51 2.69 6.04 -9.47
C GLU A 51 1.29 5.94 -8.83
N ILE A 52 0.50 6.99 -8.98
CA ILE A 52 -0.91 6.97 -8.58
C ILE A 52 -1.63 5.82 -9.29
N GLY A 53 -2.33 5.00 -8.53
CA GLY A 53 -3.07 3.86 -9.10
C GLY A 53 -2.23 2.64 -9.45
N SER A 54 -0.95 2.59 -9.05
CA SER A 54 -0.08 1.42 -9.24
C SER A 54 -0.43 0.20 -8.36
N GLY A 55 -1.36 0.34 -7.41
CA GLY A 55 -1.82 -0.75 -6.56
C GLY A 55 -1.16 -0.83 -5.17
N LYS A 56 -0.42 0.20 -4.73
CA LYS A 56 0.25 0.22 -3.40
C LYS A 56 -0.70 -0.07 -2.24
N THR A 57 -1.82 0.64 -2.16
CA THR A 57 -2.81 0.46 -1.09
C THR A 57 -3.39 -0.95 -1.09
N THR A 58 -3.76 -1.50 -2.25
CA THR A 58 -4.26 -2.88 -2.37
C THR A 58 -3.20 -3.90 -1.92
N LEU A 59 -1.93 -3.63 -2.23
CA LEU A 59 -0.81 -4.46 -1.80
C LEU A 59 -0.63 -4.42 -0.27
N ILE A 60 -0.73 -3.23 0.34
CA ILE A 60 -0.70 -3.06 1.80
C ILE A 60 -1.86 -3.84 2.45
N GLU A 61 -3.07 -3.72 1.94
CA GLU A 61 -4.24 -4.44 2.45
C GLU A 61 -4.09 -5.97 2.32
N SER A 62 -3.52 -6.44 1.21
CA SER A 62 -3.21 -7.86 1.04
C SER A 62 -2.15 -8.34 2.04
N PHE A 63 -1.09 -7.55 2.23
CA PHE A 63 -0.05 -7.84 3.22
C PHE A 63 -0.63 -7.90 4.64
N LEU A 64 -1.47 -6.94 5.02
CA LEU A 64 -2.09 -6.87 6.35
C LEU A 64 -2.93 -8.11 6.70
N LYS A 65 -3.55 -8.76 5.71
CA LYS A 65 -4.31 -10.01 5.92
C LYS A 65 -3.43 -11.19 6.35
N GLU A 66 -2.14 -11.12 6.04
CA GLU A 66 -1.17 -12.21 6.26
C GLU A 66 -0.19 -11.89 7.41
N VAL A 67 -0.31 -10.70 8.01
CA VAL A 67 0.52 -10.32 9.15
C VAL A 67 0.24 -11.25 10.34
N PRO A 68 1.27 -11.83 10.99
CA PRO A 68 1.09 -12.71 12.13
C PRO A 68 0.39 -12.02 13.31
N ALA A 69 -0.37 -12.78 14.09
CA ALA A 69 -1.16 -12.28 15.21
C ALA A 69 -0.31 -11.69 16.37
N ASP A 70 0.97 -12.00 16.44
CA ASP A 70 1.93 -11.45 17.40
C ASP A 70 2.49 -10.09 16.97
N VAL A 71 2.09 -9.56 15.82
CA VAL A 71 2.48 -8.24 15.32
C VAL A 71 1.38 -7.22 15.61
N VAL A 72 1.71 -6.20 16.37
CA VAL A 72 0.82 -5.05 16.61
C VAL A 72 1.00 -4.05 15.49
N VAL A 73 -0.07 -3.74 14.76
CA VAL A 73 -0.02 -2.84 13.60
C VAL A 73 -0.67 -1.51 13.91
N ALA A 74 0.01 -0.41 13.56
CA ALA A 74 -0.59 0.91 13.39
C ALA A 74 -0.58 1.28 11.90
N GLN A 75 -1.74 1.58 11.33
CA GLN A 75 -1.87 2.02 9.95
C GLN A 75 -2.36 3.46 9.90
N ILE A 76 -1.60 4.33 9.23
CA ILE A 76 -1.89 5.76 9.07
C ILE A 76 -2.12 6.03 7.58
N ASN A 77 -3.34 6.42 7.23
CA ASN A 77 -3.75 6.77 5.87
C ASN A 77 -4.00 8.28 5.71
N GLN A 78 -4.22 8.99 6.83
CA GLN A 78 -4.36 10.45 6.84
C GLN A 78 -3.01 11.07 7.17
N THR A 79 -2.35 11.60 6.14
CA THR A 79 -0.95 12.06 6.22
C THR A 79 -0.78 13.58 6.11
N GLN A 80 -1.87 14.32 5.83
CA GLN A 80 -1.89 15.79 5.90
C GLN A 80 -2.19 16.25 7.34
N VAL A 81 -1.25 15.98 8.24
CA VAL A 81 -1.41 16.19 9.68
C VAL A 81 -0.22 16.92 10.27
N SER A 82 -0.41 17.57 11.43
CA SER A 82 0.72 18.10 12.21
C SER A 82 1.48 16.97 12.90
N ALA A 83 2.68 17.27 13.41
CA ALA A 83 3.47 16.28 14.15
C ALA A 83 2.77 15.79 15.43
N ILE A 84 1.98 16.64 16.08
CA ILE A 84 1.19 16.25 17.26
C ILE A 84 0.04 15.33 16.83
N ASP A 85 -0.71 15.70 15.80
CA ASP A 85 -1.83 14.88 15.32
C ASP A 85 -1.35 13.52 14.79
N PHE A 86 -0.17 13.48 14.17
CA PHE A 86 0.45 12.22 13.75
C PHE A 86 0.74 11.30 14.94
N LEU A 87 1.38 11.82 16.00
CA LEU A 87 1.66 11.04 17.21
C LEU A 87 0.35 10.58 17.90
N GLN A 88 -0.67 11.43 17.91
CA GLN A 88 -1.99 11.06 18.42
C GLN A 88 -2.62 9.96 17.57
N ALA A 89 -2.56 10.06 16.24
CA ALA A 89 -3.09 9.04 15.35
C ALA A 89 -2.41 7.68 15.56
N VAL A 90 -1.08 7.66 15.72
CA VAL A 90 -0.32 6.44 16.05
C VAL A 90 -0.79 5.84 17.38
N LEU A 91 -0.95 6.65 18.42
CA LEU A 91 -1.42 6.18 19.72
C LEU A 91 -2.87 5.66 19.67
N VAL A 92 -3.75 6.31 18.89
CA VAL A 92 -5.12 5.83 18.69
C VAL A 92 -5.12 4.43 18.05
N GLN A 93 -4.24 4.18 17.07
CA GLN A 93 -4.10 2.86 16.47
C GLN A 93 -3.60 1.80 17.48
N PHE A 94 -2.87 2.22 18.50
CA PHE A 94 -2.44 1.35 19.60
C PHE A 94 -3.48 1.23 20.74
N GLY A 95 -4.68 1.84 20.59
CA GLY A 95 -5.77 1.73 21.54
C GLY A 95 -5.78 2.77 22.66
N PHE A 96 -4.99 3.84 22.54
CA PHE A 96 -4.97 4.94 23.50
C PHE A 96 -5.97 6.05 23.16
N SER A 97 -6.25 6.94 24.12
CA SER A 97 -7.06 8.17 23.97
C SER A 97 -6.21 9.42 24.24
N PRO A 98 -5.35 9.83 23.29
CA PRO A 98 -4.25 10.79 23.56
C PRO A 98 -4.65 12.27 23.46
N PHE A 99 -5.91 12.62 23.25
CA PHE A 99 -6.36 13.95 22.79
C PHE A 99 -6.10 15.12 23.78
N LYS A 100 -5.73 14.84 25.01
CA LYS A 100 -5.39 15.86 26.02
C LYS A 100 -3.91 15.89 26.39
N MET A 101 -3.10 15.07 25.73
CA MET A 101 -1.66 14.92 26.05
C MET A 101 -0.84 15.99 25.35
N ARG A 102 0.19 16.51 26.04
CA ARG A 102 1.23 17.35 25.43
C ARG A 102 2.20 16.48 24.62
N LYS A 103 2.92 17.09 23.69
CA LYS A 103 3.86 16.37 22.80
C LYS A 103 4.82 15.46 23.57
N ALA A 104 5.39 15.93 24.68
CA ALA A 104 6.29 15.12 25.48
C ALA A 104 5.63 13.87 26.08
N GLU A 105 4.37 14.00 26.50
CA GLU A 105 3.58 12.89 27.01
C GLU A 105 3.24 11.88 25.91
N LEU A 106 2.91 12.37 24.70
CA LEU A 106 2.67 11.51 23.52
C LEU A 106 3.91 10.66 23.21
N ILE A 107 5.09 11.30 23.10
CA ILE A 107 6.34 10.60 22.80
C ILE A 107 6.66 9.57 23.91
N SER A 108 6.53 9.96 25.18
CA SER A 108 6.77 9.05 26.30
C SER A 108 5.81 7.85 26.27
N THR A 109 4.55 8.08 25.97
CA THR A 109 3.52 7.02 25.89
C THR A 109 3.83 6.04 24.75
N VAL A 110 4.20 6.54 23.55
CA VAL A 110 4.62 5.67 22.45
C VAL A 110 5.84 4.84 22.83
N ASN A 111 6.87 5.48 23.41
CA ASN A 111 8.11 4.79 23.79
C ASN A 111 7.85 3.69 24.83
N ASN A 112 7.06 3.98 25.85
CA ASN A 112 6.70 3.01 26.89
C ASN A 112 5.93 1.82 26.27
N PHE A 113 4.95 2.12 25.41
CA PHE A 113 4.21 1.09 24.71
C PHE A 113 5.12 0.18 23.87
N LEU A 114 6.05 0.76 23.09
CA LEU A 114 6.99 -0.01 22.28
C LEU A 114 7.85 -0.95 23.13
N VAL A 115 8.36 -0.45 24.27
CA VAL A 115 9.17 -1.25 25.20
C VAL A 115 8.34 -2.37 25.84
N GLU A 116 7.09 -2.09 26.22
CA GLU A 116 6.17 -3.09 26.78
C GLU A 116 5.85 -4.19 25.77
N GLN A 117 5.57 -3.82 24.50
CA GLN A 117 5.32 -4.81 23.45
C GLN A 117 6.56 -5.69 23.22
N TYR A 118 7.74 -5.09 23.16
CA TYR A 118 8.99 -5.84 23.02
C TYR A 118 9.21 -6.81 24.20
N ALA A 119 9.00 -6.36 25.44
CA ALA A 119 9.11 -7.21 26.63
C ALA A 119 8.09 -8.38 26.62
N ALA A 120 6.93 -8.17 25.99
CA ALA A 120 5.91 -9.20 25.77
C ALA A 120 6.20 -10.13 24.56
N GLY A 121 7.35 -9.97 23.89
CA GLY A 121 7.74 -10.74 22.70
C GLY A 121 6.96 -10.37 21.44
N ARG A 122 6.20 -9.29 21.45
CA ARG A 122 5.40 -8.82 20.31
C ARG A 122 6.19 -7.82 19.47
N LYS A 123 5.98 -7.86 18.16
CA LYS A 123 6.57 -6.91 17.22
C LYS A 123 5.58 -5.76 16.97
N VAL A 124 6.10 -4.56 16.74
CA VAL A 124 5.27 -3.39 16.40
C VAL A 124 5.64 -2.91 15.01
N LEU A 125 4.62 -2.73 14.17
CA LEU A 125 4.73 -2.29 12.78
C LEU A 125 3.90 -1.02 12.58
N LEU A 126 4.54 0.03 12.12
CA LEU A 126 3.91 1.26 11.66
C LEU A 126 3.90 1.27 10.13
N ILE A 127 2.71 1.36 9.55
CA ILE A 127 2.52 1.53 8.11
C ILE A 127 1.96 2.94 7.89
N VAL A 128 2.59 3.69 7.00
CA VAL A 128 2.11 5.01 6.58
C VAL A 128 1.89 4.97 5.08
N ASP A 129 0.63 5.02 4.66
CA ASP A 129 0.27 5.15 3.24
C ASP A 129 0.17 6.64 2.87
N GLU A 130 0.27 6.97 1.57
CA GLU A 130 0.31 8.35 1.05
C GLU A 130 1.38 9.23 1.75
N ALA A 131 2.53 8.64 2.10
CA ALA A 131 3.60 9.27 2.87
C ALA A 131 4.24 10.49 2.18
N GLN A 132 4.06 10.69 0.86
CA GLN A 132 4.50 11.92 0.18
C GLN A 132 3.80 13.18 0.72
N ASN A 133 2.64 13.04 1.38
CA ASN A 133 1.95 14.18 1.99
C ASN A 133 2.52 14.59 3.36
N LEU A 134 3.33 13.73 3.98
CA LEU A 134 3.96 14.05 5.26
C LEU A 134 4.86 15.28 5.16
N THR A 135 4.81 16.13 6.18
CA THR A 135 5.74 17.24 6.31
C THR A 135 7.11 16.77 6.78
N MET A 136 8.16 17.56 6.55
CA MET A 136 9.51 17.28 7.08
C MET A 136 9.52 17.08 8.58
N ARG A 137 8.67 17.82 9.32
CA ARG A 137 8.52 17.69 10.78
C ARG A 137 7.96 16.33 11.19
N VAL A 138 6.99 15.79 10.44
CA VAL A 138 6.42 14.46 10.71
C VAL A 138 7.44 13.38 10.38
N LEU A 139 8.16 13.50 9.27
CA LEU A 139 9.24 12.56 8.93
C LEU A 139 10.35 12.55 10.00
N GLU A 140 10.63 13.71 10.62
CA GLU A 140 11.55 13.78 11.75
C GLU A 140 10.98 13.07 13.01
N GLU A 141 9.68 13.17 13.31
CA GLU A 141 9.07 12.37 14.39
C GLU A 141 9.20 10.86 14.10
N ILE A 142 8.97 10.44 12.87
CA ILE A 142 9.15 9.04 12.45
C ILE A 142 10.62 8.61 12.68
N ARG A 143 11.59 9.48 12.36
CA ARG A 143 13.01 9.22 12.67
C ARG A 143 13.23 9.03 14.16
N LEU A 144 12.67 9.90 14.98
CA LEU A 144 12.81 9.81 16.45
C LEU A 144 12.19 8.52 16.99
N LEU A 145 10.97 8.17 16.55
CA LEU A 145 10.31 6.93 16.95
C LEU A 145 11.09 5.68 16.51
N SER A 146 11.67 5.70 15.30
CA SER A 146 12.51 4.60 14.81
C SER A 146 13.83 4.45 15.57
N GLY A 147 14.16 5.43 16.40
CA GLY A 147 15.33 5.43 17.29
C GLY A 147 15.16 4.65 18.58
N VAL A 148 13.93 4.25 18.91
CA VAL A 148 13.66 3.43 20.09
C VAL A 148 14.24 2.05 19.84
N GLU A 149 15.24 1.69 20.64
CA GLU A 149 15.97 0.43 20.51
C GLU A 149 16.26 -0.18 21.87
N THR A 150 16.44 -1.47 21.89
CA THR A 150 17.03 -2.22 22.98
C THR A 150 18.51 -2.45 22.69
N THR A 151 19.20 -3.16 23.56
CA THR A 151 20.62 -3.51 23.34
C THR A 151 20.88 -4.35 22.08
N LYS A 152 19.84 -4.94 21.49
CA LYS A 152 19.98 -5.87 20.35
C LYS A 152 19.10 -5.54 19.15
N ASP A 153 17.93 -4.93 19.35
CA ASP A 153 16.90 -4.81 18.34
C ASP A 153 16.27 -3.41 18.29
N LYS A 154 15.89 -2.97 17.10
CA LYS A 154 14.92 -1.90 16.90
C LYS A 154 13.52 -2.42 17.24
N VAL A 155 12.81 -1.69 18.11
CA VAL A 155 11.49 -2.14 18.59
C VAL A 155 10.35 -1.77 17.65
N LEU A 156 10.53 -0.74 16.81
CA LEU A 156 9.55 -0.28 15.84
C LEU A 156 10.01 -0.61 14.41
N ARG A 157 9.16 -1.29 13.67
CA ARG A 157 9.29 -1.55 12.24
C ARG A 157 8.44 -0.57 11.47
N ILE A 158 8.89 -0.12 10.30
CA ILE A 158 8.23 0.95 9.57
C ILE A 158 8.15 0.61 8.07
N ILE A 159 6.96 0.81 7.50
CA ILE A 159 6.75 0.82 6.07
C ILE A 159 6.19 2.19 5.70
N LEU A 160 6.90 2.93 4.85
CA LEU A 160 6.38 4.13 4.20
C LEU A 160 6.00 3.78 2.76
N ALA A 161 4.75 4.00 2.41
CA ALA A 161 4.29 3.86 1.04
C ALA A 161 3.85 5.23 0.51
N GLY A 162 4.19 5.55 -0.74
CA GLY A 162 3.86 6.85 -1.30
C GLY A 162 4.10 6.96 -2.79
N GLN A 163 3.86 8.17 -3.31
CA GLN A 163 4.13 8.53 -4.69
C GLN A 163 5.64 8.82 -4.88
N PRO A 164 6.15 8.93 -6.13
CA PRO A 164 7.56 9.16 -6.40
C PRO A 164 8.14 10.38 -5.68
N GLU A 165 7.34 11.43 -5.45
CA GLU A 165 7.72 12.65 -4.73
C GLU A 165 8.19 12.38 -3.29
N LEU A 166 7.83 11.23 -2.73
CA LEU A 166 8.36 10.80 -1.44
C LEU A 166 9.88 10.60 -1.50
N ASN A 167 10.40 10.11 -2.62
CA ASN A 167 11.84 9.94 -2.80
C ASN A 167 12.58 11.27 -2.74
N ASP A 168 12.06 12.30 -3.43
CA ASP A 168 12.66 13.63 -3.45
C ASP A 168 12.72 14.23 -2.04
N LYS A 169 11.65 14.04 -1.25
CA LYS A 169 11.64 14.46 0.16
C LYS A 169 12.66 13.70 1.01
N LEU A 170 12.73 12.39 0.86
CA LEU A 170 13.62 11.54 1.64
C LEU A 170 15.10 11.78 1.29
N ASP A 171 15.39 12.24 0.06
CA ASP A 171 16.75 12.57 -0.38
C ASP A 171 17.21 13.97 0.09
N ALA A 172 16.33 14.74 0.76
CA ALA A 172 16.70 16.02 1.34
C ALA A 172 17.77 15.86 2.44
N PRO A 173 18.79 16.75 2.48
CA PRO A 173 19.90 16.66 3.45
C PRO A 173 19.42 16.59 4.91
N GLU A 174 18.31 17.23 5.24
CA GLU A 174 17.70 17.26 6.57
C GLU A 174 17.26 15.87 7.04
N LEU A 175 16.95 14.98 6.10
CA LEU A 175 16.50 13.60 6.38
C LEU A 175 17.62 12.56 6.24
N ALA A 176 18.88 12.97 6.07
CA ALA A 176 20.00 12.04 5.91
C ALA A 176 20.08 11.00 7.04
N GLN A 177 19.78 11.38 8.31
CA GLN A 177 19.75 10.46 9.44
C GLN A 177 18.58 9.48 9.39
N LEU A 178 17.41 9.90 8.87
CA LEU A 178 16.28 8.99 8.62
C LEU A 178 16.67 7.97 7.56
N MET A 179 17.30 8.45 6.49
CA MET A 179 17.70 7.62 5.36
C MET A 179 18.74 6.54 5.69
N GLN A 180 19.62 6.79 6.67
CA GLN A 180 20.54 5.78 7.18
C GLN A 180 19.83 4.59 7.85
N ARG A 181 18.57 4.75 8.24
CA ARG A 181 17.74 3.70 8.84
C ARG A 181 16.89 2.95 7.82
N VAL A 182 16.70 3.52 6.62
CA VAL A 182 15.97 2.85 5.55
C VAL A 182 16.83 1.74 4.97
N ARG A 183 16.41 0.52 5.23
CA ARG A 183 17.10 -0.67 4.75
C ARG A 183 16.88 -0.90 3.26
N LEU A 184 15.68 -0.59 2.77
CA LEU A 184 15.30 -0.88 1.41
C LEU A 184 14.33 0.17 0.87
N ARG A 185 14.62 0.62 -0.34
CA ARG A 185 13.70 1.39 -1.18
C ARG A 185 13.31 0.55 -2.39
N PHE A 186 12.03 0.50 -2.67
CA PHE A 186 11.52 -0.18 -3.84
C PHE A 186 10.54 0.72 -4.59
N HIS A 187 10.72 0.84 -5.89
CA HIS A 187 9.78 1.55 -6.75
C HIS A 187 8.91 0.52 -7.49
N LEU A 188 7.60 0.62 -7.30
CA LEU A 188 6.59 -0.18 -7.96
C LEU A 188 6.24 0.45 -9.31
N HIS A 189 6.79 -0.10 -10.38
CA HIS A 189 6.51 0.34 -11.74
C HIS A 189 5.12 -0.09 -12.20
N THR A 190 4.64 0.50 -13.28
CA THR A 190 3.42 0.09 -13.97
C THR A 190 3.55 -1.32 -14.56
N LEU A 191 2.44 -1.94 -14.88
CA LEU A 191 2.40 -3.25 -15.53
C LEU A 191 2.98 -3.17 -16.95
N SER A 192 3.72 -4.18 -17.38
CA SER A 192 4.07 -4.36 -18.79
C SER A 192 2.82 -4.71 -19.60
N GLU A 193 2.92 -4.69 -20.94
CA GLU A 193 1.81 -5.07 -21.81
C GLU A 193 1.32 -6.50 -21.52
N VAL A 194 2.25 -7.44 -21.36
CA VAL A 194 1.91 -8.83 -21.02
C VAL A 194 1.24 -8.94 -19.65
N GLU A 195 1.75 -8.20 -18.67
CA GLU A 195 1.16 -8.18 -17.33
C GLU A 195 -0.19 -7.47 -17.31
N THR A 196 -0.41 -6.45 -18.15
CA THR A 196 -1.71 -5.76 -18.30
C THR A 196 -2.77 -6.72 -18.82
N ARG A 197 -2.44 -7.53 -19.83
CA ARG A 197 -3.33 -8.58 -20.32
C ARG A 197 -3.66 -9.59 -19.20
N SER A 198 -2.65 -10.08 -18.52
CA SER A 198 -2.83 -11.04 -17.42
C SER A 198 -3.62 -10.44 -16.26
N TYR A 199 -3.44 -9.15 -15.98
CA TYR A 199 -4.19 -8.39 -14.97
C TYR A 199 -5.68 -8.33 -15.31
N ILE A 200 -6.03 -7.97 -16.55
CA ILE A 200 -7.42 -7.91 -17.02
C ILE A 200 -8.07 -9.29 -16.89
N GLN A 201 -7.38 -10.32 -17.40
CA GLN A 201 -7.89 -11.70 -17.34
C GLN A 201 -8.10 -12.15 -15.89
N HIS A 202 -7.14 -11.94 -15.03
CA HIS A 202 -7.25 -12.28 -13.60
C HIS A 202 -8.49 -11.64 -12.95
N ARG A 203 -8.75 -10.36 -13.23
CA ARG A 203 -9.93 -9.67 -12.68
C ARG A 203 -11.24 -10.23 -13.21
N LEU A 204 -11.28 -10.59 -14.47
CA LEU A 204 -12.43 -11.25 -15.08
C LEU A 204 -12.66 -12.64 -14.49
N ASP A 205 -11.60 -13.42 -14.29
CA ASP A 205 -11.68 -14.76 -13.70
C ASP A 205 -12.21 -14.71 -12.26
N VAL A 206 -11.71 -13.79 -11.44
CA VAL A 206 -12.22 -13.55 -10.08
C VAL A 206 -13.70 -13.16 -10.10
N ALA A 207 -14.10 -12.34 -11.07
CA ALA A 207 -15.51 -11.95 -11.26
C ALA A 207 -16.37 -13.07 -11.84
N GLY A 208 -15.81 -14.24 -12.17
CA GLY A 208 -16.53 -15.41 -12.62
C GLY A 208 -16.67 -15.52 -14.14
N ALA A 209 -15.78 -14.91 -14.92
CA ALA A 209 -15.78 -15.04 -16.38
C ALA A 209 -15.51 -16.49 -16.84
N GLY A 210 -14.60 -17.21 -16.17
CA GLY A 210 -14.13 -18.52 -16.64
C GLY A 210 -13.48 -18.41 -18.02
N ASP A 211 -13.67 -19.42 -18.86
CA ASP A 211 -13.06 -19.50 -20.21
C ASP A 211 -13.71 -18.59 -21.26
N ARG A 212 -14.57 -17.65 -20.86
CA ARG A 212 -15.28 -16.76 -21.81
C ARG A 212 -14.38 -15.64 -22.28
N GLU A 213 -14.33 -15.43 -23.58
CA GLU A 213 -13.66 -14.28 -24.18
C GLU A 213 -14.56 -13.04 -24.10
N ILE A 214 -14.31 -12.19 -23.08
CA ILE A 214 -15.03 -10.93 -22.87
C ILE A 214 -14.35 -9.79 -23.61
N PHE A 215 -13.02 -9.79 -23.67
CA PHE A 215 -12.22 -8.86 -24.46
C PHE A 215 -11.57 -9.59 -25.64
N ALA A 216 -11.74 -9.06 -26.84
CA ALA A 216 -11.07 -9.58 -28.03
C ALA A 216 -9.53 -9.47 -27.90
N ALA A 217 -8.81 -10.34 -28.58
CA ALA A 217 -7.37 -10.48 -28.40
C ALA A 217 -6.57 -9.21 -28.76
N ASP A 218 -7.03 -8.42 -29.70
CA ASP A 218 -6.44 -7.15 -30.14
C ASP A 218 -6.72 -5.98 -29.19
N THR A 219 -7.78 -6.05 -28.39
CA THR A 219 -8.17 -5.02 -27.43
C THR A 219 -7.10 -4.81 -26.35
N PHE A 220 -6.38 -5.85 -25.93
CA PHE A 220 -5.40 -5.73 -24.86
C PHE A 220 -4.24 -4.79 -25.18
N ALA A 221 -3.74 -4.80 -26.41
CA ALA A 221 -2.69 -3.90 -26.87
C ALA A 221 -3.17 -2.42 -26.86
N GLU A 222 -4.41 -2.18 -27.29
CA GLU A 222 -5.01 -0.85 -27.26
C GLU A 222 -5.23 -0.34 -25.83
N VAL A 223 -5.69 -1.21 -24.91
CA VAL A 223 -5.81 -0.87 -23.49
C VAL A 223 -4.47 -0.48 -22.92
N PHE A 224 -3.41 -1.26 -23.19
CA PHE A 224 -2.06 -0.94 -22.72
C PHE A 224 -1.56 0.38 -23.30
N ARG A 225 -1.74 0.61 -24.60
CA ARG A 225 -1.32 1.84 -25.28
C ARG A 225 -1.95 3.09 -24.64
N TYR A 226 -3.22 2.99 -24.23
CA TYR A 226 -3.94 4.09 -23.59
C TYR A 226 -3.59 4.28 -22.12
N CYS A 227 -3.47 3.19 -21.36
CA CYS A 227 -3.33 3.22 -19.90
C CYS A 227 -1.88 3.20 -19.41
N GLY A 228 -0.88 2.91 -20.29
CA GLY A 228 0.53 2.79 -19.91
C GLY A 228 0.78 1.74 -18.80
N GLY A 229 -0.10 0.75 -18.67
CA GLY A 229 -0.01 -0.29 -17.65
C GLY A 229 -0.37 0.17 -16.22
N VAL A 230 -0.98 1.34 -16.05
CA VAL A 230 -1.44 1.83 -14.74
C VAL A 230 -2.74 1.10 -14.35
N PRO A 231 -2.77 0.25 -13.29
CA PRO A 231 -3.91 -0.57 -12.93
C PRO A 231 -5.23 0.20 -12.78
N ARG A 232 -5.19 1.39 -12.16
CA ARG A 232 -6.37 2.25 -11.99
C ARG A 232 -6.96 2.69 -13.33
N LEU A 233 -6.10 3.08 -14.29
CA LEU A 233 -6.53 3.49 -15.64
C LEU A 233 -7.04 2.30 -16.42
N VAL A 234 -6.40 1.12 -16.30
CA VAL A 234 -6.88 -0.13 -16.90
C VAL A 234 -8.30 -0.45 -16.41
N ASN A 235 -8.53 -0.36 -15.09
CA ASN A 235 -9.87 -0.59 -14.53
C ASN A 235 -10.90 0.37 -15.10
N THR A 236 -10.61 1.67 -15.09
CA THR A 236 -11.53 2.69 -15.59
C THR A 236 -11.88 2.44 -17.07
N LEU A 237 -10.86 2.16 -17.89
CA LEU A 237 -11.07 1.94 -19.33
C LEU A 237 -11.86 0.65 -19.59
N CYS A 238 -11.49 -0.45 -18.93
CA CYS A 238 -12.16 -1.73 -19.11
C CYS A 238 -13.60 -1.70 -18.62
N ASP A 239 -13.89 -1.04 -17.49
CA ASP A 239 -15.27 -0.87 -17.01
C ASP A 239 -16.12 -0.05 -17.98
N THR A 240 -15.55 1.05 -18.49
CA THR A 240 -16.21 1.90 -19.50
C THR A 240 -16.45 1.14 -20.81
N ALA A 241 -15.48 0.35 -21.27
CA ALA A 241 -15.58 -0.43 -22.49
C ALA A 241 -16.66 -1.52 -22.38
N MET A 242 -16.73 -2.22 -21.23
CA MET A 242 -17.80 -3.19 -20.96
C MET A 242 -19.19 -2.52 -20.92
N MET A 243 -19.30 -1.33 -20.36
CA MET A 243 -20.54 -0.56 -20.35
C MET A 243 -20.94 -0.16 -21.78
N ALA A 244 -19.98 0.29 -22.61
CA ALA A 244 -20.21 0.63 -24.01
C ALA A 244 -20.66 -0.59 -24.85
N ALA A 245 -20.02 -1.74 -24.65
CA ALA A 245 -20.41 -2.99 -25.32
C ALA A 245 -21.85 -3.38 -24.91
N TYR A 246 -22.17 -3.32 -23.63
CA TYR A 246 -23.52 -3.58 -23.13
C TYR A 246 -24.58 -2.67 -23.75
N THR A 247 -24.33 -1.36 -23.82
CA THR A 247 -25.29 -0.41 -24.43
C THR A 247 -25.43 -0.55 -25.94
N SER A 248 -24.50 -1.25 -26.58
CA SER A 248 -24.50 -1.57 -28.00
C SER A 248 -24.94 -3.01 -28.31
N ASP A 249 -25.52 -3.70 -27.32
CA ASP A 249 -25.96 -5.11 -27.40
C ASP A 249 -24.85 -6.08 -27.88
N ARG A 250 -23.59 -5.79 -27.52
CA ARG A 250 -22.44 -6.65 -27.82
C ARG A 250 -22.10 -7.54 -26.62
N SER A 251 -21.71 -8.79 -26.91
CA SER A 251 -21.26 -9.76 -25.91
C SER A 251 -19.74 -9.78 -25.73
N THR A 252 -19.01 -8.97 -26.50
CA THR A 252 -17.53 -8.88 -26.49
C THR A 252 -17.12 -7.41 -26.66
N VAL A 253 -16.03 -7.03 -25.98
CA VAL A 253 -15.38 -5.71 -26.04
C VAL A 253 -14.29 -5.72 -27.09
#